data_942c1c733eddd28a33d59c15cfc074b6
#
_entry.id   942c1c733eddd28a33d59c15cfc074b6
#
_cell.length_a   1.000
_cell.length_b   1.000
_cell.length_c   1.000
_cell.angle_alpha   90.00
_cell.angle_beta   90.00
_cell.angle_gamma   90.00
#
_symmetry.space_group_name_H-M   'P 1'
#
loop_
_entity.id
_entity.type
_entity.pdbx_description
1 polymer ?
#
loop_
_entity_poly.entity_id
_entity_poly.type
_entity_poly.pdbx_seq_one_letter_code
_entity_poly.pdbx_strand_id
1 'polypeptide(L)'
;MEELLHYVWKHKIFPLNELTTTTGQRLEIIDTGLSNRDAGPDFFNAKIKLDGVVWVGNIEIHTHSSDWFKHGHHHNPVYDNVILHVATYIDAEVYRSNGDSIPQLQLACPEHIRENFKELSSTDKYPPCYRIIPSLSKLTIHSWMSALQMERFEQKNAHLIERLRFCNNHWEDAFFITLARNFGFSLNADAFEEWAKHIPLRAIDKHRDNLFQVEAFFFGQAGILGDIDGDEYYLRLKREYEYLAHKFELSPMDVTRWRFLRLRPNNFPHVRIAQLANLYHRSYGLLSQLMEKETIKEVRDLLRGGTSEYWLSHYTFGGCSPSYPKTLSDSSLNLIIINTIVPFLYAYGIHRGKEKLCLRATTFLEGLKPENNYIIRMWSECGLKVSHAGDSQALIQLKKEYCDKKKCLYCRIGYEYLKRK
;
A
#
# COMPACT_ATOMS: atom_id res chain seq x y z
N MET A 1 -21.55 -11.77 -13.96
CA MET A 1 -21.32 -12.93 -14.84
C MET A 1 -20.20 -12.61 -15.84
N GLU A 2 -20.22 -11.44 -16.43
CA GLU A 2 -19.26 -10.95 -17.43
C GLU A 2 -17.80 -10.94 -16.92
N GLU A 3 -17.50 -10.40 -15.71
CA GLU A 3 -16.16 -10.46 -15.11
C GLU A 3 -15.60 -11.89 -15.01
N LEU A 4 -16.47 -12.88 -14.80
CA LEU A 4 -16.05 -14.27 -14.76
C LEU A 4 -15.75 -14.80 -16.16
N LEU A 5 -16.45 -14.32 -17.19
CA LEU A 5 -16.17 -14.64 -18.58
C LEU A 5 -14.85 -13.98 -19.04
N HIS A 6 -14.58 -12.72 -18.64
CA HIS A 6 -13.27 -12.08 -18.84
C HIS A 6 -12.14 -12.89 -18.19
N TYR A 7 -12.38 -13.42 -16.99
CA TYR A 7 -11.41 -14.30 -16.31
C TYR A 7 -11.16 -15.59 -17.11
N VAL A 8 -12.23 -16.26 -17.56
CA VAL A 8 -12.15 -17.48 -18.36
C VAL A 8 -11.40 -17.24 -19.68
N TRP A 9 -11.69 -16.13 -20.37
CA TRP A 9 -10.99 -15.70 -21.58
C TRP A 9 -9.51 -15.45 -21.32
N LYS A 10 -9.20 -14.57 -20.37
CA LYS A 10 -7.83 -14.17 -20.03
C LYS A 10 -6.91 -15.35 -19.74
N HIS A 11 -7.40 -16.32 -18.99
CA HIS A 11 -6.64 -17.48 -18.54
C HIS A 11 -6.79 -18.70 -19.46
N LYS A 12 -7.45 -18.54 -20.61
CA LYS A 12 -7.72 -19.61 -21.58
C LYS A 12 -8.29 -20.87 -20.91
N ILE A 13 -9.27 -20.70 -19.98
CA ILE A 13 -9.91 -21.80 -19.24
C ILE A 13 -11.09 -22.34 -20.06
N PHE A 14 -10.83 -22.78 -21.28
CA PHE A 14 -11.76 -23.40 -22.19
C PHE A 14 -11.01 -24.33 -23.16
N PRO A 15 -11.66 -25.29 -23.80
CA PRO A 15 -11.04 -26.15 -24.81
C PRO A 15 -10.45 -25.28 -25.92
N LEU A 16 -9.15 -25.39 -26.14
CA LEU A 16 -8.45 -24.59 -27.19
C LEU A 16 -8.46 -25.27 -28.55
N ASN A 17 -8.79 -26.58 -28.59
CA ASN A 17 -8.87 -27.35 -29.82
C ASN A 17 -10.28 -27.24 -30.38
N GLU A 18 -10.38 -27.11 -31.72
CA GLU A 18 -11.64 -27.11 -32.45
C GLU A 18 -12.59 -25.93 -32.18
N LEU A 19 -12.04 -24.77 -31.78
CA LEU A 19 -12.84 -23.56 -31.65
C LEU A 19 -13.31 -23.12 -33.03
N THR A 20 -14.61 -22.78 -33.12
CA THR A 20 -15.22 -22.22 -34.32
C THR A 20 -16.05 -20.98 -33.97
N THR A 21 -16.08 -20.03 -34.87
CA THR A 21 -17.02 -18.91 -34.78
C THR A 21 -18.47 -19.40 -35.03
N THR A 22 -19.44 -18.56 -34.73
CA THR A 22 -20.86 -18.82 -35.01
C THR A 22 -21.15 -19.03 -36.50
N THR A 23 -20.29 -18.55 -37.38
CA THR A 23 -20.34 -18.72 -38.84
C THR A 23 -19.54 -19.92 -39.33
N GLY A 24 -19.01 -20.77 -38.44
CA GLY A 24 -18.27 -21.97 -38.78
C GLY A 24 -16.79 -21.79 -39.13
N GLN A 25 -16.24 -20.59 -39.03
CA GLN A 25 -14.84 -20.35 -39.28
C GLN A 25 -13.95 -20.97 -38.19
N ARG A 26 -12.87 -21.64 -38.59
CA ARG A 26 -11.92 -22.22 -37.62
C ARG A 26 -11.18 -21.11 -36.88
N LEU A 27 -11.22 -21.16 -35.55
CA LEU A 27 -10.61 -20.14 -34.69
C LEU A 27 -9.47 -20.74 -33.85
N GLU A 28 -8.33 -20.09 -33.85
CA GLU A 28 -7.20 -20.37 -32.96
C GLU A 28 -6.84 -19.08 -32.19
N ILE A 29 -6.75 -19.17 -30.85
CA ILE A 29 -6.43 -18.03 -29.98
C ILE A 29 -4.92 -18.05 -29.69
N ILE A 30 -4.15 -17.21 -30.37
CA ILE A 30 -2.70 -17.08 -30.20
C ILE A 30 -2.43 -16.29 -28.90
N ASP A 31 -3.02 -15.09 -28.78
CA ASP A 31 -2.91 -14.21 -27.61
C ASP A 31 -4.28 -13.63 -27.26
N THR A 32 -4.64 -13.65 -25.97
CA THR A 32 -5.93 -13.12 -25.49
C THR A 32 -5.97 -11.59 -25.45
N GLY A 33 -4.83 -10.94 -25.56
CA GLY A 33 -4.69 -9.50 -25.44
C GLY A 33 -4.48 -8.98 -24.01
N LEU A 34 -4.29 -7.69 -23.91
CA LEU A 34 -4.12 -6.97 -22.66
C LEU A 34 -5.48 -6.54 -22.11
N SER A 35 -5.84 -6.99 -20.91
CA SER A 35 -7.09 -6.63 -20.26
C SER A 35 -7.16 -5.12 -20.00
N ASN A 36 -8.23 -4.51 -20.48
CA ASN A 36 -8.58 -3.12 -20.25
C ASN A 36 -9.49 -2.99 -19.02
N ARG A 37 -9.39 -1.86 -18.31
CA ARG A 37 -10.24 -1.49 -17.17
C ARG A 37 -10.82 -0.09 -17.31
N ASP A 38 -10.45 0.58 -18.39
CA ASP A 38 -10.91 1.92 -18.74
C ASP A 38 -11.95 1.84 -19.86
N ALA A 39 -12.33 2.97 -20.43
CA ALA A 39 -13.25 3.02 -21.57
C ALA A 39 -12.65 2.35 -22.80
N GLY A 40 -13.49 1.68 -23.60
CA GLY A 40 -13.11 0.97 -24.84
C GLY A 40 -13.19 -0.55 -24.68
N PRO A 41 -12.75 -1.32 -25.70
CA PRO A 41 -12.81 -2.76 -25.71
C PRO A 41 -12.12 -3.44 -24.52
N ASP A 42 -12.62 -4.59 -24.08
CA ASP A 42 -12.19 -5.32 -22.88
C ASP A 42 -10.76 -5.84 -22.94
N PHE A 43 -10.30 -6.19 -24.13
CA PHE A 43 -8.92 -6.64 -24.34
C PHE A 43 -8.33 -5.99 -25.58
N PHE A 44 -7.15 -5.38 -25.42
CA PHE A 44 -6.40 -4.75 -26.50
C PHE A 44 -5.33 -5.67 -27.10
N ASN A 45 -5.07 -5.50 -28.40
CA ASN A 45 -3.97 -6.16 -29.12
C ASN A 45 -3.98 -7.70 -29.00
N ALA A 46 -5.15 -8.31 -28.97
CA ALA A 46 -5.29 -9.75 -29.06
C ALA A 46 -4.84 -10.26 -30.44
N LYS A 47 -4.37 -11.51 -30.50
CA LYS A 47 -4.02 -12.19 -31.76
C LYS A 47 -4.82 -13.48 -31.88
N ILE A 48 -5.57 -13.56 -32.95
CA ILE A 48 -6.35 -14.75 -33.30
C ILE A 48 -6.00 -15.19 -34.73
N LYS A 49 -6.32 -16.44 -35.07
CA LYS A 49 -6.21 -16.94 -36.43
C LYS A 49 -7.58 -17.48 -36.84
N LEU A 50 -8.15 -16.89 -37.89
CA LEU A 50 -9.41 -17.28 -38.49
C LEU A 50 -9.13 -17.88 -39.86
N ASP A 51 -9.55 -19.14 -40.06
CA ASP A 51 -9.34 -19.91 -41.31
C ASP A 51 -7.91 -19.80 -41.88
N GLY A 52 -6.90 -19.79 -40.97
CA GLY A 52 -5.50 -19.72 -41.36
C GLY A 52 -4.93 -18.28 -41.44
N VAL A 53 -5.76 -17.25 -41.44
CA VAL A 53 -5.31 -15.84 -41.47
C VAL A 53 -5.17 -15.27 -40.06
N VAL A 54 -4.02 -14.64 -39.78
CA VAL A 54 -3.76 -14.01 -38.49
C VAL A 54 -4.36 -12.61 -38.44
N TRP A 55 -5.16 -12.36 -37.42
CA TRP A 55 -5.78 -11.08 -37.12
C TRP A 55 -5.22 -10.53 -35.81
N VAL A 56 -4.95 -9.22 -35.78
CA VAL A 56 -4.52 -8.48 -34.60
C VAL A 56 -5.49 -7.34 -34.36
N GLY A 57 -6.06 -7.27 -33.16
CA GLY A 57 -7.06 -6.25 -32.81
C GLY A 57 -7.58 -6.44 -31.39
N ASN A 58 -8.77 -5.95 -31.16
CA ASN A 58 -9.38 -5.95 -29.83
C ASN A 58 -10.44 -7.04 -29.70
N ILE A 59 -10.72 -7.42 -28.46
CA ILE A 59 -11.79 -8.38 -28.11
C ILE A 59 -12.80 -7.66 -27.23
N GLU A 60 -14.08 -7.87 -27.48
CA GLU A 60 -15.17 -7.46 -26.61
C GLU A 60 -15.92 -8.67 -26.09
N ILE A 61 -16.35 -8.65 -24.84
CA ILE A 61 -16.94 -9.79 -24.15
C ILE A 61 -18.25 -9.38 -23.46
N HIS A 62 -19.32 -10.08 -23.74
CA HIS A 62 -20.62 -9.84 -23.12
C HIS A 62 -21.28 -11.12 -22.60
N THR A 63 -22.26 -10.99 -21.75
CA THR A 63 -23.12 -12.14 -21.40
C THR A 63 -24.03 -12.52 -22.55
N HIS A 64 -24.66 -11.53 -23.20
CA HIS A 64 -25.50 -11.72 -24.40
C HIS A 64 -24.91 -10.92 -25.56
N SER A 65 -24.93 -11.45 -26.76
CA SER A 65 -24.40 -10.70 -27.91
C SER A 65 -25.23 -9.44 -28.21
N SER A 66 -26.51 -9.38 -27.87
CA SER A 66 -27.37 -8.21 -27.98
C SER A 66 -26.92 -7.04 -27.07
N ASP A 67 -26.08 -7.27 -26.05
CA ASP A 67 -25.55 -6.23 -25.19
C ASP A 67 -24.63 -5.29 -25.96
N TRP A 68 -24.03 -5.73 -27.07
CA TRP A 68 -23.32 -4.88 -28.03
C TRP A 68 -24.14 -3.67 -28.46
N PHE A 69 -25.42 -3.86 -28.75
CA PHE A 69 -26.33 -2.79 -29.16
C PHE A 69 -26.82 -1.96 -27.99
N LYS A 70 -27.07 -2.59 -26.83
CA LYS A 70 -27.49 -1.88 -25.60
C LYS A 70 -26.41 -0.90 -25.11
N HIS A 71 -25.13 -1.27 -25.26
CA HIS A 71 -23.99 -0.41 -24.90
C HIS A 71 -23.63 0.58 -26.01
N GLY A 72 -24.29 0.53 -27.17
CA GLY A 72 -24.08 1.47 -28.27
C GLY A 72 -22.78 1.29 -29.04
N HIS A 73 -22.14 0.12 -28.95
CA HIS A 73 -20.84 -0.13 -29.59
C HIS A 73 -20.89 -0.05 -31.10
N HIS A 74 -22.01 -0.39 -31.73
CA HIS A 74 -22.27 -0.30 -33.16
C HIS A 74 -22.28 1.14 -33.72
N HIS A 75 -22.28 2.16 -32.86
CA HIS A 75 -22.19 3.57 -33.24
C HIS A 75 -20.86 4.20 -32.82
N ASN A 76 -20.00 3.45 -32.15
CA ASN A 76 -18.76 4.00 -31.57
C ASN A 76 -17.52 3.48 -32.33
N PRO A 77 -16.82 4.35 -33.11
CA PRO A 77 -15.64 3.97 -33.90
C PRO A 77 -14.48 3.36 -33.07
N VAL A 78 -14.44 3.57 -31.76
CA VAL A 78 -13.44 2.95 -30.88
C VAL A 78 -13.53 1.42 -30.89
N TYR A 79 -14.70 0.85 -31.22
CA TYR A 79 -14.95 -0.58 -31.31
C TYR A 79 -14.77 -1.17 -32.72
N ASP A 80 -14.46 -0.35 -33.73
CA ASP A 80 -14.26 -0.82 -35.11
C ASP A 80 -13.03 -1.73 -35.28
N ASN A 81 -12.10 -1.67 -34.31
CA ASN A 81 -10.92 -2.55 -34.23
C ASN A 81 -11.19 -3.86 -33.48
N VAL A 82 -12.44 -4.16 -33.11
CA VAL A 82 -12.82 -5.44 -32.51
C VAL A 82 -12.77 -6.52 -33.59
N ILE A 83 -11.92 -7.53 -33.40
CA ILE A 83 -11.70 -8.64 -34.34
C ILE A 83 -12.49 -9.89 -33.98
N LEU A 84 -12.96 -9.99 -32.71
CA LEU A 84 -13.79 -11.08 -32.23
C LEU A 84 -14.66 -10.55 -31.09
N HIS A 85 -15.95 -10.87 -31.19
CA HIS A 85 -16.90 -10.67 -30.11
C HIS A 85 -17.16 -12.00 -29.40
N VAL A 86 -17.01 -12.05 -28.08
CA VAL A 86 -17.17 -13.26 -27.27
C VAL A 86 -18.41 -13.12 -26.41
N ALA A 87 -19.35 -14.08 -26.46
CA ALA A 87 -20.50 -14.03 -25.58
C ALA A 87 -20.93 -15.42 -25.08
N THR A 88 -21.60 -15.46 -23.92
CA THR A 88 -22.16 -16.70 -23.40
C THR A 88 -23.39 -17.13 -24.21
N TYR A 89 -24.23 -16.17 -24.55
CA TYR A 89 -25.45 -16.39 -25.36
C TYR A 89 -25.38 -15.55 -26.62
N ILE A 90 -25.44 -16.20 -27.77
CA ILE A 90 -25.48 -15.54 -29.08
C ILE A 90 -26.94 -15.39 -29.48
N ASP A 91 -27.52 -14.23 -29.23
CA ASP A 91 -28.89 -13.86 -29.49
C ASP A 91 -29.04 -12.76 -30.56
N ALA A 92 -27.90 -12.20 -31.05
CA ALA A 92 -27.86 -11.23 -32.14
C ALA A 92 -26.54 -11.33 -32.90
N GLU A 93 -26.56 -11.04 -34.21
CA GLU A 93 -25.34 -10.73 -34.96
C GLU A 93 -24.87 -9.31 -34.67
N VAL A 94 -23.55 -9.11 -34.57
CA VAL A 94 -22.97 -7.81 -34.22
C VAL A 94 -22.16 -7.23 -35.39
N TYR A 95 -22.22 -5.90 -35.51
CA TYR A 95 -21.64 -5.15 -36.62
C TYR A 95 -20.84 -3.95 -36.12
N ARG A 96 -19.80 -3.58 -36.87
CA ARG A 96 -19.05 -2.33 -36.70
C ARG A 96 -19.88 -1.13 -37.12
N SER A 97 -19.36 0.07 -36.85
CA SER A 97 -20.00 1.33 -37.26
C SER A 97 -20.14 1.46 -38.78
N ASN A 98 -19.30 0.79 -39.56
CA ASN A 98 -19.32 0.76 -41.01
C ASN A 98 -20.24 -0.35 -41.59
N GLY A 99 -20.90 -1.14 -40.75
CA GLY A 99 -21.79 -2.24 -41.15
C GLY A 99 -21.12 -3.61 -41.36
N ASP A 100 -19.78 -3.71 -41.21
CA ASP A 100 -19.08 -4.98 -41.33
C ASP A 100 -19.42 -5.91 -40.16
N SER A 101 -19.73 -7.18 -40.44
CA SER A 101 -19.95 -8.19 -39.41
C SER A 101 -18.69 -8.48 -38.61
N ILE A 102 -18.84 -8.67 -37.31
CA ILE A 102 -17.77 -9.08 -36.41
C ILE A 102 -17.89 -10.59 -36.14
N PRO A 103 -16.83 -11.39 -36.37
CA PRO A 103 -16.82 -12.79 -35.97
C PRO A 103 -17.21 -12.97 -34.50
N GLN A 104 -18.06 -13.96 -34.18
CA GLN A 104 -18.54 -14.21 -32.82
C GLN A 104 -18.11 -15.59 -32.32
N LEU A 105 -17.70 -15.67 -31.06
CA LEU A 105 -17.40 -16.91 -30.34
C LEU A 105 -18.39 -17.10 -29.20
N GLN A 106 -19.11 -18.21 -29.20
CA GLN A 106 -19.87 -18.61 -28.03
C GLN A 106 -18.94 -19.26 -27.01
N LEU A 107 -18.88 -18.68 -25.80
CA LEU A 107 -18.00 -19.14 -24.72
C LEU A 107 -18.75 -19.21 -23.40
N ALA A 108 -18.89 -20.41 -22.85
CA ALA A 108 -19.50 -20.61 -21.55
C ALA A 108 -18.43 -20.69 -20.45
N CYS A 109 -18.71 -20.09 -19.30
CA CYS A 109 -17.89 -20.30 -18.10
C CYS A 109 -18.08 -21.75 -17.61
N PRO A 110 -17.00 -22.54 -17.45
CA PRO A 110 -17.10 -23.90 -16.91
C PRO A 110 -17.79 -23.91 -15.53
N GLU A 111 -18.65 -24.93 -15.32
CA GLU A 111 -19.47 -25.03 -14.10
C GLU A 111 -18.64 -24.99 -12.83
N HIS A 112 -17.53 -25.75 -12.75
CA HIS A 112 -16.67 -25.77 -11.57
C HIS A 112 -16.07 -24.40 -11.25
N ILE A 113 -15.76 -23.57 -12.26
CA ILE A 113 -15.26 -22.20 -12.05
C ILE A 113 -16.35 -21.33 -11.43
N ARG A 114 -17.58 -21.45 -11.93
CA ARG A 114 -18.73 -20.70 -11.44
C ARG A 114 -19.08 -21.08 -10.00
N GLU A 115 -19.08 -22.39 -9.69
CA GLU A 115 -19.32 -22.90 -8.34
C GLU A 115 -18.23 -22.46 -7.35
N ASN A 116 -16.96 -22.63 -7.72
CA ASN A 116 -15.81 -22.21 -6.92
C ASN A 116 -15.83 -20.68 -6.66
N PHE A 117 -16.20 -19.88 -7.66
CA PHE A 117 -16.33 -18.44 -7.48
C PHE A 117 -17.48 -18.08 -6.55
N LYS A 118 -18.62 -18.75 -6.66
CA LYS A 118 -19.75 -18.59 -5.74
C LYS A 118 -19.34 -18.93 -4.31
N GLU A 119 -18.60 -20.02 -4.11
CA GLU A 119 -18.08 -20.41 -2.78
C GLU A 119 -17.16 -19.34 -2.21
N LEU A 120 -16.17 -18.82 -3.00
CA LEU A 120 -15.29 -17.72 -2.58
C LEU A 120 -16.04 -16.45 -2.20
N SER A 121 -17.16 -16.17 -2.87
CA SER A 121 -17.94 -14.95 -2.65
C SER A 121 -18.89 -15.02 -1.47
N SER A 122 -19.35 -16.24 -1.10
CA SER A 122 -20.40 -16.48 -0.10
C SER A 122 -19.87 -16.97 1.25
N THR A 123 -18.58 -17.34 1.37
CA THR A 123 -18.05 -17.85 2.63
C THR A 123 -17.84 -16.74 3.66
N ASP A 124 -18.35 -16.97 4.87
CA ASP A 124 -18.11 -16.07 6.03
C ASP A 124 -16.70 -16.24 6.62
N LYS A 125 -16.04 -17.36 6.35
CA LYS A 125 -14.68 -17.62 6.84
C LYS A 125 -13.65 -16.83 6.06
N TYR A 126 -12.77 -16.17 6.77
CA TYR A 126 -11.75 -15.30 6.18
C TYR A 126 -10.33 -15.85 6.42
N PRO A 127 -9.43 -15.89 5.42
CA PRO A 127 -9.66 -15.55 3.99
C PRO A 127 -10.52 -16.62 3.28
N PRO A 128 -11.35 -16.23 2.31
CA PRO A 128 -12.26 -17.20 1.65
C PRO A 128 -11.55 -18.42 1.05
N CYS A 129 -10.33 -18.22 0.55
CA CYS A 129 -9.51 -19.26 -0.08
C CYS A 129 -8.69 -20.12 0.92
N TYR A 130 -8.95 -20.05 2.24
CA TYR A 130 -8.15 -20.73 3.27
C TYR A 130 -7.92 -22.23 3.03
N ARG A 131 -8.91 -22.91 2.44
CA ARG A 131 -8.86 -24.36 2.20
C ARG A 131 -7.77 -24.81 1.25
N ILE A 132 -7.42 -23.98 0.25
CA ILE A 132 -6.41 -24.35 -0.74
C ILE A 132 -4.98 -24.05 -0.31
N ILE A 133 -4.78 -23.13 0.63
CA ILE A 133 -3.45 -22.64 1.02
C ILE A 133 -2.47 -23.77 1.37
N PRO A 134 -2.86 -24.79 2.17
CA PRO A 134 -1.94 -25.89 2.51
C PRO A 134 -1.50 -26.75 1.31
N SER A 135 -2.28 -26.76 0.22
CA SER A 135 -1.99 -27.55 -0.99
C SER A 135 -1.21 -26.78 -2.07
N LEU A 136 -0.99 -25.47 -1.87
CA LEU A 136 -0.25 -24.66 -2.84
C LEU A 136 1.22 -25.04 -2.91
N SER A 137 1.78 -25.03 -4.13
CA SER A 137 3.21 -25.23 -4.31
C SER A 137 4.01 -24.09 -3.66
N LYS A 138 5.20 -24.45 -3.12
CA LYS A 138 6.13 -23.43 -2.57
C LYS A 138 6.49 -22.37 -3.61
N LEU A 139 6.62 -22.76 -4.88
CA LEU A 139 6.92 -21.86 -5.99
C LEU A 139 5.79 -20.84 -6.21
N THR A 140 4.54 -21.29 -6.22
CA THR A 140 3.35 -20.43 -6.37
C THR A 140 3.30 -19.39 -5.24
N ILE A 141 3.47 -19.85 -3.99
CA ILE A 141 3.48 -18.98 -2.81
C ILE A 141 4.60 -17.95 -2.91
N HIS A 142 5.86 -18.41 -3.12
CA HIS A 142 7.03 -17.52 -3.18
C HIS A 142 6.92 -16.49 -4.31
N SER A 143 6.56 -16.91 -5.51
CA SER A 143 6.38 -16.03 -6.66
C SER A 143 5.28 -14.99 -6.42
N TRP A 144 4.18 -15.36 -5.73
CA TRP A 144 3.12 -14.41 -5.41
C TRP A 144 3.52 -13.44 -4.32
N MET A 145 4.20 -13.93 -3.26
CA MET A 145 4.71 -13.08 -2.17
C MET A 145 5.70 -12.03 -2.69
N SER A 146 6.60 -12.41 -3.60
CA SER A 146 7.55 -11.48 -4.22
C SER A 146 6.83 -10.40 -5.04
N ALA A 147 5.84 -10.77 -5.84
CA ALA A 147 5.03 -9.81 -6.62
C ALA A 147 4.29 -8.83 -5.69
N LEU A 148 3.64 -9.33 -4.64
CA LEU A 148 2.92 -8.50 -3.66
C LEU A 148 3.86 -7.56 -2.88
N GLN A 149 5.09 -7.99 -2.61
CA GLN A 149 6.10 -7.13 -1.98
C GLN A 149 6.47 -5.96 -2.89
N MET A 150 6.64 -6.21 -4.20
CA MET A 150 6.92 -5.15 -5.17
C MET A 150 5.72 -4.19 -5.30
N GLU A 151 4.50 -4.69 -5.44
CA GLU A 151 3.30 -3.84 -5.44
C GLU A 151 3.21 -2.97 -4.17
N ARG A 152 3.61 -3.53 -3.02
CA ARG A 152 3.65 -2.78 -1.76
C ARG A 152 4.68 -1.66 -1.78
N PHE A 153 5.84 -1.88 -2.36
CA PHE A 153 6.85 -0.84 -2.56
C PHE A 153 6.35 0.26 -3.49
N GLU A 154 5.74 -0.11 -4.62
CA GLU A 154 5.19 0.85 -5.58
C GLU A 154 4.09 1.71 -4.93
N GLN A 155 3.17 1.11 -4.18
CA GLN A 155 2.12 1.82 -3.48
C GLN A 155 2.70 2.81 -2.43
N LYS A 156 3.66 2.36 -1.62
CA LYS A 156 4.32 3.23 -0.65
C LYS A 156 5.12 4.34 -1.32
N ASN A 157 5.77 4.05 -2.46
CA ASN A 157 6.48 5.04 -3.25
C ASN A 157 5.53 6.12 -3.80
N ALA A 158 4.37 5.74 -4.33
CA ALA A 158 3.37 6.70 -4.81
C ALA A 158 2.96 7.70 -3.72
N HIS A 159 2.61 7.22 -2.52
CA HIS A 159 2.29 8.09 -1.39
C HIS A 159 3.46 8.98 -0.94
N LEU A 160 4.69 8.47 -1.06
CA LEU A 160 5.87 9.25 -0.71
C LEU A 160 6.14 10.36 -1.74
N ILE A 161 5.92 10.09 -3.02
CA ILE A 161 6.04 11.10 -4.08
C ILE A 161 4.98 12.20 -3.91
N GLU A 162 3.75 11.87 -3.50
CA GLU A 162 2.73 12.88 -3.15
C GLU A 162 3.20 13.79 -2.01
N ARG A 163 3.78 13.22 -0.93
CA ARG A 163 4.37 14.02 0.16
C ARG A 163 5.53 14.87 -0.31
N LEU A 164 6.38 14.33 -1.16
CA LEU A 164 7.52 15.05 -1.72
C LEU A 164 7.06 16.27 -2.53
N ARG A 165 5.99 16.13 -3.32
CA ARG A 165 5.38 17.26 -4.04
C ARG A 165 4.83 18.31 -3.07
N PHE A 166 4.13 17.88 -2.01
CA PHE A 166 3.65 18.77 -0.94
C PHE A 166 4.80 19.55 -0.30
N CYS A 167 5.97 18.93 -0.12
CA CYS A 167 7.17 19.54 0.44
C CYS A 167 8.03 20.25 -0.60
N ASN A 168 7.53 20.64 -1.77
CA ASN A 168 8.30 21.30 -2.84
C ASN A 168 9.60 20.56 -3.21
N ASN A 169 9.55 19.23 -3.23
CA ASN A 169 10.66 18.32 -3.50
C ASN A 169 11.80 18.33 -2.43
N HIS A 170 11.51 18.81 -1.22
CA HIS A 170 12.43 18.71 -0.09
C HIS A 170 12.33 17.33 0.57
N TRP A 171 13.33 16.49 0.33
CA TRP A 171 13.36 15.11 0.83
C TRP A 171 13.40 15.01 2.37
N GLU A 172 14.12 15.92 3.05
CA GLU A 172 14.21 15.95 4.51
C GLU A 172 12.84 16.25 5.15
N ASP A 173 12.07 17.21 4.59
CA ASP A 173 10.72 17.54 5.06
C ASP A 173 9.75 16.37 4.84
N ALA A 174 9.75 15.75 3.64
CA ALA A 174 8.94 14.57 3.35
C ALA A 174 9.31 13.38 4.25
N PHE A 175 10.60 13.23 4.56
CA PHE A 175 11.09 12.24 5.50
C PHE A 175 10.58 12.50 6.92
N PHE A 176 10.68 13.73 7.41
CA PHE A 176 10.18 14.09 8.74
C PHE A 176 8.69 13.78 8.89
N ILE A 177 7.87 14.20 7.93
CA ILE A 177 6.41 13.94 7.94
C ILE A 177 6.13 12.43 7.97
N THR A 178 6.87 11.64 7.18
CA THR A 178 6.69 10.19 7.14
C THR A 178 7.16 9.52 8.43
N LEU A 179 8.27 9.96 8.98
CA LEU A 179 8.80 9.47 10.26
C LEU A 179 7.83 9.76 11.39
N ALA A 180 7.38 11.01 11.49
CA ALA A 180 6.41 11.45 12.50
C ALA A 180 5.11 10.63 12.42
N ARG A 181 4.53 10.46 11.22
CA ARG A 181 3.36 9.59 11.02
C ARG A 181 3.56 8.21 11.63
N ASN A 182 4.73 7.61 11.41
CA ASN A 182 5.02 6.27 11.90
C ASN A 182 5.37 6.24 13.41
N PHE A 183 5.77 7.36 14.01
CA PHE A 183 5.86 7.52 15.47
C PHE A 183 4.48 7.55 16.16
N GLY A 184 3.43 7.98 15.45
CA GLY A 184 2.04 7.87 15.89
C GLY A 184 1.50 6.44 15.87
N PHE A 185 2.23 5.52 15.28
CA PHE A 185 1.81 4.13 15.01
C PHE A 185 0.43 4.06 14.33
N SER A 186 -0.52 3.29 14.84
CA SER A 186 -1.84 3.19 14.22
C SER A 186 -2.82 4.28 14.67
N LEU A 187 -2.87 4.56 15.98
CA LEU A 187 -3.94 5.37 16.56
C LEU A 187 -3.76 6.88 16.32
N ASN A 188 -2.53 7.36 16.42
CA ASN A 188 -2.19 8.78 16.24
C ASN A 188 -1.42 9.06 14.95
N ALA A 189 -1.38 8.12 14.00
CA ALA A 189 -0.62 8.29 12.77
C ALA A 189 -1.04 9.55 12.00
N ASP A 190 -2.34 9.77 11.83
CA ASP A 190 -2.86 10.94 11.10
C ASP A 190 -2.63 12.24 11.86
N ALA A 191 -2.78 12.24 13.20
CA ALA A 191 -2.48 13.40 14.04
C ALA A 191 -0.99 13.79 13.98
N PHE A 192 -0.08 12.80 14.02
CA PHE A 192 1.34 13.05 13.85
C PHE A 192 1.72 13.54 12.45
N GLU A 193 1.04 13.07 11.41
CA GLU A 193 1.25 13.57 10.05
C GLU A 193 0.80 15.02 9.92
N GLU A 194 -0.39 15.36 10.45
CA GLU A 194 -0.93 16.72 10.47
C GLU A 194 0.01 17.65 11.25
N TRP A 195 0.38 17.26 12.45
CA TRP A 195 1.35 17.97 13.28
C TRP A 195 2.68 18.23 12.57
N ALA A 196 3.25 17.21 11.93
CA ALA A 196 4.52 17.33 11.24
C ALA A 196 4.49 18.31 10.06
N LYS A 197 3.35 18.48 9.41
CA LYS A 197 3.16 19.48 8.34
C LYS A 197 3.21 20.93 8.86
N HIS A 198 2.95 21.15 10.16
CA HIS A 198 3.05 22.46 10.80
C HIS A 198 4.44 22.74 11.38
N ILE A 199 5.35 21.77 11.36
CA ILE A 199 6.69 21.91 11.93
C ILE A 199 7.62 22.63 10.96
N PRO A 200 8.19 23.80 11.32
CA PRO A 200 9.11 24.54 10.49
C PRO A 200 10.54 24.01 10.66
N LEU A 201 10.92 22.91 10.01
CA LEU A 201 12.23 22.27 10.20
C LEU A 201 13.41 23.23 10.05
N ARG A 202 13.34 24.19 9.10
CA ARG A 202 14.38 25.22 8.90
C ARG A 202 14.53 26.16 10.09
N ALA A 203 13.43 26.45 10.82
CA ALA A 203 13.49 27.24 12.04
C ALA A 203 14.10 26.41 13.19
N ILE A 204 13.70 25.14 13.28
CA ILE A 204 14.25 24.20 14.26
C ILE A 204 15.76 24.02 14.08
N ASP A 205 16.25 23.93 12.85
CA ASP A 205 17.68 23.79 12.55
C ASP A 205 18.52 24.94 13.13
N LYS A 206 17.97 26.16 13.24
CA LYS A 206 18.62 27.31 13.85
C LYS A 206 18.68 27.26 15.40
N HIS A 207 17.88 26.41 16.01
CA HIS A 207 17.72 26.25 17.46
C HIS A 207 18.04 24.82 17.91
N ARG A 208 18.61 24.01 17.04
CA ARG A 208 18.83 22.58 17.25
C ARG A 208 19.80 22.27 18.41
N ASP A 209 20.74 23.13 18.68
CA ASP A 209 21.72 23.04 19.80
C ASP A 209 21.06 23.10 21.18
N ASN A 210 19.82 23.59 21.26
CA ASN A 210 19.06 23.70 22.50
C ASN A 210 17.84 22.76 22.47
N LEU A 211 17.95 21.60 23.15
CA LEU A 211 16.84 20.60 23.21
C LEU A 211 15.55 21.23 23.76
N PHE A 212 15.65 22.12 24.75
CA PHE A 212 14.46 22.77 25.32
C PHE A 212 13.71 23.61 24.29
N GLN A 213 14.42 24.33 23.40
CA GLN A 213 13.78 25.07 22.29
C GLN A 213 13.19 24.14 21.24
N VAL A 214 13.85 23.01 20.93
CA VAL A 214 13.27 21.99 20.02
C VAL A 214 11.98 21.41 20.63
N GLU A 215 11.98 21.11 21.92
CA GLU A 215 10.76 20.66 22.61
C GLU A 215 9.69 21.75 22.61
N ALA A 216 10.02 23.03 22.79
CA ALA A 216 9.07 24.13 22.73
C ALA A 216 8.39 24.22 21.35
N PHE A 217 9.16 24.12 20.25
CA PHE A 217 8.60 24.02 18.90
C PHE A 217 7.65 22.83 18.75
N PHE A 218 8.08 21.67 19.19
CA PHE A 218 7.36 20.42 18.96
C PHE A 218 6.07 20.35 19.76
N PHE A 219 6.12 20.65 21.06
CA PHE A 219 4.93 20.64 21.92
C PHE A 219 4.00 21.81 21.63
N GLY A 220 4.54 22.96 21.29
CA GLY A 220 3.77 24.12 20.92
C GLY A 220 2.97 23.90 19.64
N GLN A 221 3.64 23.46 18.57
CA GLN A 221 2.96 23.15 17.31
C GLN A 221 1.97 21.98 17.43
N ALA A 222 2.13 21.09 18.42
CA ALA A 222 1.18 20.05 18.76
C ALA A 222 -0.10 20.60 19.45
N GLY A 223 -0.17 21.89 19.76
CA GLY A 223 -1.29 22.50 20.47
C GLY A 223 -1.41 22.06 21.93
N ILE A 224 -0.39 21.40 22.47
CA ILE A 224 -0.43 20.83 23.84
C ILE A 224 -0.12 21.91 24.90
N LEU A 225 0.52 23.01 24.50
CA LEU A 225 0.86 24.14 25.40
C LEU A 225 -0.24 25.21 25.43
N GLY A 226 -1.49 24.81 25.64
CA GLY A 226 -2.66 25.70 25.72
C GLY A 226 -2.80 26.42 27.08
N ASP A 227 -4.01 26.90 27.37
CA ASP A 227 -4.32 27.62 28.62
C ASP A 227 -4.79 26.64 29.71
N ILE A 228 -3.83 25.90 30.27
CA ILE A 228 -4.04 25.02 31.43
C ILE A 228 -3.01 25.33 32.51
N ASP A 229 -3.37 25.12 33.77
CA ASP A 229 -2.43 25.16 34.87
C ASP A 229 -1.46 23.98 34.74
N GLY A 230 -0.19 24.28 34.60
CA GLY A 230 0.90 23.29 34.47
C GLY A 230 1.98 23.47 35.50
N ASP A 231 2.86 22.49 35.56
CA ASP A 231 4.08 22.61 36.40
C ASP A 231 5.07 23.64 35.87
N GLU A 232 6.15 23.85 36.61
CA GLU A 232 7.17 24.83 36.25
C GLU A 232 7.78 24.55 34.86
N TYR A 233 8.00 23.28 34.52
CA TYR A 233 8.52 22.91 33.20
C TYR A 233 7.57 23.28 32.07
N TYR A 234 6.28 22.99 32.23
CA TYR A 234 5.25 23.37 31.31
C TYR A 234 5.17 24.87 31.09
N LEU A 235 5.15 25.68 32.17
CA LEU A 235 5.05 27.12 32.09
C LEU A 235 6.31 27.77 31.42
N ARG A 236 7.46 27.19 31.64
CA ARG A 236 8.70 27.63 30.96
C ARG A 236 8.67 27.28 29.48
N LEU A 237 8.22 26.07 29.14
CA LEU A 237 8.12 25.59 27.75
C LEU A 237 7.10 26.41 26.96
N LYS A 238 5.93 26.76 27.58
CA LYS A 238 4.92 27.64 27.01
C LYS A 238 5.47 29.01 26.67
N ARG A 239 6.14 29.65 27.60
CA ARG A 239 6.77 30.98 27.38
C ARG A 239 7.80 30.97 26.25
N GLU A 240 8.61 29.91 26.20
CA GLU A 240 9.59 29.74 25.11
C GLU A 240 8.88 29.55 23.77
N TYR A 241 7.84 28.75 23.73
CA TYR A 241 7.06 28.59 22.51
C TYR A 241 6.35 29.87 22.05
N GLU A 242 5.78 30.65 22.96
CA GLU A 242 5.16 31.96 22.66
C GLU A 242 6.15 32.91 21.97
N TYR A 243 7.37 32.95 22.46
CA TYR A 243 8.46 33.72 21.83
C TYR A 243 8.80 33.18 20.44
N LEU A 244 8.93 31.87 20.29
CA LEU A 244 9.28 31.25 19.03
C LEU A 244 8.10 31.36 18.02
N ALA A 245 6.86 31.19 18.48
CA ALA A 245 5.66 31.35 17.66
C ALA A 245 5.54 32.77 17.10
N HIS A 246 5.80 33.80 17.93
CA HIS A 246 5.84 35.18 17.46
C HIS A 246 6.99 35.43 16.46
N LYS A 247 8.17 34.91 16.74
CA LYS A 247 9.36 35.08 15.89
C LYS A 247 9.22 34.46 14.50
N PHE A 248 8.52 33.34 14.40
CA PHE A 248 8.39 32.54 13.17
C PHE A 248 6.97 32.51 12.61
N GLU A 249 6.06 33.32 13.16
CA GLU A 249 4.63 33.43 12.74
C GLU A 249 3.94 32.03 12.70
N LEU A 250 4.08 31.27 13.81
CA LEU A 250 3.60 29.90 13.89
C LEU A 250 2.17 29.85 14.44
N SER A 251 1.41 28.88 13.95
CA SER A 251 0.08 28.53 14.46
C SER A 251 0.04 27.04 14.82
N PRO A 252 -0.36 26.68 16.05
CA PRO A 252 -0.43 25.28 16.47
C PRO A 252 -1.58 24.55 15.80
N MET A 253 -1.47 23.23 15.71
CA MET A 253 -2.62 22.41 15.33
C MET A 253 -3.64 22.29 16.49
N ASP A 254 -4.86 21.84 16.17
CA ASP A 254 -5.91 21.58 17.14
C ASP A 254 -5.52 20.39 18.05
N VAL A 255 -5.43 20.65 19.37
CA VAL A 255 -5.07 19.65 20.40
C VAL A 255 -6.06 18.47 20.45
N THR A 256 -7.32 18.65 20.05
CA THR A 256 -8.35 17.61 20.05
C THR A 256 -8.07 16.45 19.09
N ARG A 257 -7.11 16.63 18.17
CA ARG A 257 -6.67 15.59 17.24
C ARG A 257 -5.93 14.44 17.94
N TRP A 258 -5.35 14.67 19.11
CA TRP A 258 -4.61 13.67 19.86
C TRP A 258 -5.52 12.69 20.59
N ARG A 259 -5.22 11.38 20.47
CA ARG A 259 -5.94 10.30 21.11
C ARG A 259 -5.10 9.64 22.17
N PHE A 260 -5.66 9.48 23.38
CA PHE A 260 -4.99 8.87 24.54
C PHE A 260 -5.66 7.55 24.95
N LEU A 261 -6.94 7.42 24.72
CA LEU A 261 -7.72 6.25 25.14
C LEU A 261 -7.16 4.96 24.51
N ARG A 262 -7.02 3.92 25.33
CA ARG A 262 -6.47 2.59 24.96
C ARG A 262 -4.98 2.60 24.56
N LEU A 263 -4.23 3.64 24.89
CA LEU A 263 -2.78 3.66 24.76
C LEU A 263 -2.10 3.31 26.08
N ARG A 264 -0.99 2.56 26.00
CA ARG A 264 -0.05 2.45 27.11
C ARG A 264 0.71 3.78 27.26
N PRO A 265 1.02 4.23 28.49
CA PRO A 265 1.65 5.55 28.72
C PRO A 265 2.90 5.81 27.88
N ASN A 266 3.76 4.82 27.66
CA ASN A 266 4.94 4.92 26.79
C ASN A 266 4.61 5.26 25.31
N ASN A 267 3.36 5.12 24.91
CA ASN A 267 2.88 5.44 23.56
C ASN A 267 2.08 6.74 23.52
N PHE A 268 1.98 7.47 24.62
CA PHE A 268 1.31 8.76 24.64
C PHE A 268 1.99 9.75 23.68
N PRO A 269 1.22 10.62 23.02
CA PRO A 269 1.77 11.65 22.12
C PRO A 269 2.91 12.44 22.76
N HIS A 270 2.81 12.83 24.02
CA HIS A 270 3.83 13.55 24.76
C HIS A 270 5.19 12.83 24.71
N VAL A 271 5.21 11.55 25.07
CA VAL A 271 6.44 10.75 25.08
C VAL A 271 7.02 10.63 23.65
N ARG A 272 6.15 10.43 22.65
CA ARG A 272 6.58 10.30 21.26
C ARG A 272 7.10 11.61 20.67
N ILE A 273 6.49 12.74 21.01
CA ILE A 273 6.95 14.08 20.64
C ILE A 273 8.31 14.36 21.30
N ALA A 274 8.47 14.07 22.59
CA ALA A 274 9.75 14.22 23.29
C ALA A 274 10.86 13.36 22.68
N GLN A 275 10.57 12.12 22.29
CA GLN A 275 11.52 11.25 21.59
C GLN A 275 11.93 11.82 20.22
N LEU A 276 10.98 12.35 19.44
CA LEU A 276 11.28 13.00 18.17
C LEU A 276 12.09 14.28 18.36
N ALA A 277 11.77 15.11 19.37
CA ALA A 277 12.53 16.30 19.69
C ALA A 277 13.99 15.97 20.03
N ASN A 278 14.22 14.96 20.88
CA ASN A 278 15.55 14.49 21.22
C ASN A 278 16.29 13.92 19.98
N LEU A 279 15.60 13.17 19.11
CA LEU A 279 16.19 12.63 17.89
C LEU A 279 16.66 13.75 16.96
N TYR A 280 15.83 14.78 16.75
CA TYR A 280 16.16 15.92 15.89
C TYR A 280 17.19 16.86 16.50
N HIS A 281 17.21 17.02 17.81
CA HIS A 281 18.28 17.76 18.52
C HIS A 281 19.66 17.14 18.26
N ARG A 282 19.80 15.82 18.38
CA ARG A 282 21.10 15.13 18.29
C ARG A 282 21.54 14.74 16.87
N SER A 283 20.65 14.81 15.87
CA SER A 283 20.93 14.30 14.52
C SER A 283 20.67 15.37 13.46
N TYR A 284 21.73 15.99 12.94
CA TYR A 284 21.64 16.91 11.81
C TYR A 284 21.59 16.14 10.49
N GLY A 285 20.61 16.50 9.60
CA GLY A 285 20.46 15.80 8.32
C GLY A 285 20.16 14.31 8.51
N LEU A 286 19.11 14.00 9.28
CA LEU A 286 18.78 12.63 9.69
C LEU A 286 18.60 11.70 8.50
N LEU A 287 17.93 12.15 7.42
CA LEU A 287 17.78 11.37 6.20
C LEU A 287 19.14 11.05 5.57
N SER A 288 20.03 12.03 5.45
CA SER A 288 21.37 11.83 4.88
C SER A 288 22.16 10.80 5.67
N GLN A 289 22.15 10.91 7.01
CA GLN A 289 22.78 9.91 7.87
C GLN A 289 22.21 8.50 7.67
N LEU A 290 20.88 8.39 7.54
CA LEU A 290 20.22 7.10 7.30
C LEU A 290 20.56 6.49 5.93
N MET A 291 20.75 7.33 4.89
CA MET A 291 21.18 6.85 3.57
C MET A 291 22.59 6.25 3.58
N GLU A 292 23.43 6.61 4.54
CA GLU A 292 24.77 6.06 4.71
C GLU A 292 24.81 4.74 5.50
N LYS A 293 23.77 4.46 6.31
CA LYS A 293 23.74 3.23 7.15
C LYS A 293 23.53 1.99 6.31
N GLU A 294 24.42 1.03 6.44
CA GLU A 294 24.40 -0.21 5.66
C GLU A 294 23.72 -1.37 6.41
N THR A 295 23.61 -1.30 7.72
CA THR A 295 23.06 -2.35 8.56
C THR A 295 21.84 -1.90 9.35
N ILE A 296 20.92 -2.83 9.64
CA ILE A 296 19.76 -2.62 10.51
C ILE A 296 20.19 -2.18 11.91
N LYS A 297 21.33 -2.67 12.40
CA LYS A 297 21.86 -2.29 13.71
C LYS A 297 22.22 -0.80 13.74
N GLU A 298 22.98 -0.31 12.76
CA GLU A 298 23.34 1.10 12.66
C GLU A 298 22.10 2.01 12.56
N VAL A 299 21.07 1.59 11.79
CA VAL A 299 19.80 2.31 11.70
C VAL A 299 19.08 2.35 13.05
N ARG A 300 19.04 1.23 13.77
CA ARG A 300 18.45 1.19 15.13
C ARG A 300 19.21 2.09 16.10
N ASP A 301 20.53 2.05 16.09
CA ASP A 301 21.37 2.85 16.98
C ASP A 301 21.19 4.36 16.71
N LEU A 302 21.05 4.75 15.45
CA LEU A 302 20.75 6.13 15.07
C LEU A 302 19.35 6.57 15.55
N LEU A 303 18.33 5.73 15.36
CA LEU A 303 16.94 6.03 15.74
C LEU A 303 16.68 5.87 17.24
N ARG A 304 17.50 5.08 17.96
CA ARG A 304 17.34 4.83 19.40
C ARG A 304 17.67 6.10 20.17
N GLY A 305 16.65 6.93 20.36
CA GLY A 305 16.71 8.13 21.16
C GLY A 305 16.06 7.93 22.51
N GLY A 306 16.41 8.81 23.43
CA GLY A 306 15.69 8.99 24.70
C GLY A 306 14.79 10.21 24.65
N THR A 307 14.64 10.83 25.79
CA THR A 307 13.89 12.07 26.02
C THR A 307 14.75 13.02 26.87
N SER A 308 14.35 14.27 27.05
CA SER A 308 14.94 15.14 28.06
C SER A 308 14.65 14.60 29.47
N GLU A 309 15.38 15.15 30.47
CA GLU A 309 15.31 14.71 31.87
C GLU A 309 13.91 14.76 32.44
N TYR A 310 13.12 15.79 32.13
CA TYR A 310 11.74 15.92 32.58
C TYR A 310 10.92 14.69 32.27
N TRP A 311 11.01 14.17 31.02
CA TRP A 311 10.22 13.02 30.55
C TRP A 311 10.66 11.69 31.16
N LEU A 312 11.79 11.61 31.88
CA LEU A 312 12.15 10.38 32.57
C LEU A 312 11.11 10.00 33.64
N SER A 313 10.52 11.00 34.30
CA SER A 313 9.51 10.82 35.36
C SER A 313 8.11 11.29 34.98
N HIS A 314 7.85 11.65 33.70
CA HIS A 314 6.55 12.13 33.26
C HIS A 314 6.08 11.44 31.98
N TYR A 315 4.78 11.18 31.87
CA TYR A 315 4.11 10.72 30.64
C TYR A 315 3.24 11.81 30.01
N THR A 316 2.81 12.75 30.83
CA THR A 316 2.08 13.98 30.49
C THR A 316 2.62 15.10 31.38
N PHE A 317 2.32 16.33 31.06
CA PHE A 317 2.68 17.44 31.95
C PHE A 317 2.00 17.28 33.31
N GLY A 318 2.68 17.61 34.40
CA GLY A 318 2.19 17.59 35.78
C GLY A 318 2.04 16.23 36.46
N GLY A 319 2.05 15.15 35.71
CA GLY A 319 1.84 13.79 36.24
C GLY A 319 3.14 13.02 36.50
N CYS A 320 3.60 12.92 37.76
CA CYS A 320 4.81 12.18 38.13
C CYS A 320 4.66 10.66 38.07
N SER A 321 5.68 9.95 37.65
CA SER A 321 5.82 8.50 37.62
C SER A 321 7.23 8.08 38.07
N PRO A 322 7.48 6.80 38.37
CA PRO A 322 8.85 6.34 38.58
C PRO A 322 9.76 6.68 37.43
N SER A 323 10.97 7.16 37.74
CA SER A 323 11.95 7.58 36.72
C SER A 323 12.57 6.37 36.04
N TYR A 324 12.52 6.35 34.71
CA TYR A 324 13.26 5.40 33.87
C TYR A 324 13.44 5.95 32.44
N PRO A 325 14.47 5.49 31.69
CA PRO A 325 14.68 5.90 30.31
C PRO A 325 13.53 5.53 29.39
N LYS A 326 12.89 6.51 28.76
CA LYS A 326 11.80 6.31 27.78
C LYS A 326 12.38 6.23 26.37
N THR A 327 12.95 5.07 26.03
CA THR A 327 13.51 4.81 24.70
C THR A 327 12.53 4.00 23.84
N LEU A 328 12.74 4.02 22.52
CA LEU A 328 12.01 3.15 21.59
C LEU A 328 12.41 1.69 21.80
N SER A 329 11.43 0.81 21.95
CA SER A 329 11.66 -0.64 21.97
C SER A 329 12.13 -1.15 20.62
N ASP A 330 12.81 -2.29 20.57
CA ASP A 330 13.23 -2.91 19.31
C ASP A 330 12.06 -3.20 18.38
N SER A 331 10.90 -3.59 18.92
CA SER A 331 9.69 -3.78 18.12
C SER A 331 9.18 -2.48 17.50
N SER A 332 9.23 -1.36 18.22
CA SER A 332 8.88 -0.03 17.70
C SER A 332 9.87 0.42 16.63
N LEU A 333 11.16 0.23 16.87
CA LEU A 333 12.22 0.53 15.89
C LEU A 333 12.02 -0.28 14.61
N ASN A 334 11.74 -1.58 14.71
CA ASN A 334 11.46 -2.41 13.54
C ASN A 334 10.28 -1.90 12.73
N LEU A 335 9.18 -1.50 13.39
CA LEU A 335 8.01 -0.93 12.70
C LEU A 335 8.35 0.38 11.99
N ILE A 336 9.16 1.24 12.60
CA ILE A 336 9.63 2.48 11.97
C ILE A 336 10.54 2.16 10.77
N ILE A 337 11.45 1.19 10.90
CA ILE A 337 12.32 0.78 9.78
C ILE A 337 11.47 0.24 8.63
N ILE A 338 10.55 -0.70 8.88
CA ILE A 338 9.68 -1.30 7.87
C ILE A 338 8.79 -0.26 7.17
N ASN A 339 8.28 0.72 7.91
CA ASN A 339 7.26 1.63 7.41
C ASN A 339 7.79 3.03 7.00
N THR A 340 9.02 3.37 7.39
CA THR A 340 9.66 4.65 7.04
C THR A 340 10.94 4.42 6.24
N ILE A 341 11.94 3.76 6.87
CA ILE A 341 13.30 3.72 6.31
C ILE A 341 13.34 2.92 5.02
N VAL A 342 12.77 1.72 5.03
CA VAL A 342 12.73 0.83 3.86
C VAL A 342 12.02 1.48 2.66
N PRO A 343 10.81 2.08 2.80
CA PRO A 343 10.17 2.81 1.70
C PRO A 343 10.99 4.00 1.19
N PHE A 344 11.66 4.73 2.09
CA PHE A 344 12.51 5.86 1.70
C PHE A 344 13.77 5.41 0.95
N LEU A 345 14.43 4.34 1.40
CA LEU A 345 15.57 3.76 0.68
C LEU A 345 15.18 3.37 -0.75
N TYR A 346 14.03 2.70 -0.88
CA TYR A 346 13.51 2.27 -2.18
C TYR A 346 13.16 3.46 -3.07
N ALA A 347 12.31 4.38 -2.58
CA ALA A 347 11.87 5.55 -3.35
C ALA A 347 13.03 6.48 -3.75
N TYR A 348 13.95 6.76 -2.83
CA TYR A 348 15.13 7.57 -3.10
C TYR A 348 16.07 6.86 -4.09
N GLY A 349 16.20 5.53 -3.99
CA GLY A 349 16.95 4.71 -4.92
C GLY A 349 16.40 4.80 -6.33
N ILE A 350 15.11 4.63 -6.52
CA ILE A 350 14.41 4.79 -7.82
C ILE A 350 14.59 6.22 -8.36
N HIS A 351 14.30 7.24 -7.54
CA HIS A 351 14.37 8.64 -7.96
C HIS A 351 15.77 9.10 -8.38
N ARG A 352 16.81 8.55 -7.76
CA ARG A 352 18.22 8.90 -8.00
C ARG A 352 18.97 7.90 -8.89
N GLY A 353 18.32 6.86 -9.39
CA GLY A 353 18.95 5.78 -10.16
C GLY A 353 20.01 5.01 -9.35
N LYS A 354 19.84 4.91 -8.03
CA LYS A 354 20.77 4.22 -7.12
C LYS A 354 20.25 2.82 -6.75
N GLU A 355 20.45 1.86 -7.63
CA GLU A 355 20.00 0.46 -7.46
C GLU A 355 20.42 -0.17 -6.12
N LYS A 356 21.63 0.15 -5.63
CA LYS A 356 22.11 -0.31 -4.32
C LYS A 356 21.19 0.04 -3.16
N LEU A 357 20.49 1.17 -3.20
CA LEU A 357 19.52 1.54 -2.17
C LEU A 357 18.24 0.71 -2.25
N CYS A 358 17.77 0.41 -3.45
CA CYS A 358 16.63 -0.47 -3.67
C CYS A 358 16.92 -1.89 -3.15
N LEU A 359 18.11 -2.42 -3.46
CA LEU A 359 18.55 -3.72 -2.96
C LEU A 359 18.66 -3.72 -1.42
N ARG A 360 19.24 -2.67 -0.83
CA ARG A 360 19.32 -2.51 0.64
C ARG A 360 17.94 -2.50 1.29
N ALA A 361 16.95 -1.85 0.66
CA ALA A 361 15.57 -1.84 1.16
C ALA A 361 15.00 -3.26 1.26
N THR A 362 15.21 -4.08 0.23
CA THR A 362 14.80 -5.51 0.23
C THR A 362 15.55 -6.30 1.29
N THR A 363 16.89 -6.17 1.35
CA THR A 363 17.74 -6.84 2.34
C THR A 363 17.31 -6.50 3.79
N PHE A 364 16.93 -5.25 4.05
CA PHE A 364 16.43 -4.87 5.37
C PHE A 364 15.12 -5.56 5.72
N LEU A 365 14.19 -5.70 4.76
CA LEU A 365 12.94 -6.45 5.00
C LEU A 365 13.20 -7.92 5.28
N GLU A 366 14.15 -8.54 4.59
CA GLU A 366 14.54 -9.94 4.80
C GLU A 366 15.26 -10.15 6.14
N GLY A 367 16.06 -9.17 6.59
CA GLY A 367 16.79 -9.21 7.86
C GLY A 367 15.94 -8.85 9.10
N LEU A 368 14.71 -8.36 8.94
CA LEU A 368 13.82 -8.01 10.03
C LEU A 368 12.83 -9.14 10.35
N LYS A 369 12.52 -9.32 11.64
CA LYS A 369 11.43 -10.22 12.06
C LYS A 369 10.10 -9.76 11.47
N PRO A 370 9.18 -10.69 11.15
CA PRO A 370 7.85 -10.34 10.67
C PRO A 370 7.09 -9.52 11.70
N GLU A 371 6.17 -8.71 11.22
CA GLU A 371 5.25 -7.95 12.08
C GLU A 371 4.33 -8.92 12.82
N ASN A 372 4.05 -8.62 14.09
CA ASN A 372 3.10 -9.39 14.90
C ASN A 372 1.76 -8.65 14.99
N ASN A 373 0.88 -8.90 14.05
CA ASN A 373 -0.47 -8.36 14.04
C ASN A 373 -1.51 -9.44 13.68
N TYR A 374 -2.80 -9.10 13.76
CA TYR A 374 -3.88 -10.05 13.49
C TYR A 374 -3.86 -10.60 12.05
N ILE A 375 -3.40 -9.78 11.07
CA ILE A 375 -3.32 -10.20 9.66
C ILE A 375 -2.32 -11.36 9.53
N ILE A 376 -1.14 -11.19 10.12
CA ILE A 376 -0.08 -12.19 10.01
C ILE A 376 -0.47 -13.47 10.74
N ARG A 377 -1.09 -13.37 11.93
CA ARG A 377 -1.60 -14.55 12.65
C ARG A 377 -2.63 -15.30 11.82
N MET A 378 -3.60 -14.61 11.26
CA MET A 378 -4.63 -15.19 10.37
C MET A 378 -4.01 -16.00 9.22
N TRP A 379 -3.02 -15.42 8.51
CA TRP A 379 -2.37 -16.11 7.40
C TRP A 379 -1.51 -17.31 7.87
N SER A 380 -0.87 -17.19 9.03
CA SER A 380 -0.11 -18.30 9.63
C SER A 380 -1.02 -19.45 10.03
N GLU A 381 -2.22 -19.16 10.57
CA GLU A 381 -3.27 -20.15 10.89
C GLU A 381 -3.78 -20.86 9.63
N CYS A 382 -3.75 -20.20 8.48
CA CYS A 382 -4.07 -20.82 7.20
C CYS A 382 -2.92 -21.68 6.61
N GLY A 383 -1.76 -21.73 7.28
CA GLY A 383 -0.62 -22.56 6.87
C GLY A 383 0.46 -21.83 6.08
N LEU A 384 0.37 -20.50 5.91
CA LEU A 384 1.46 -19.74 5.28
C LEU A 384 2.61 -19.52 6.27
N LYS A 385 3.83 -19.89 5.85
CA LYS A 385 5.03 -19.60 6.62
C LYS A 385 5.44 -18.14 6.43
N VAL A 386 5.61 -17.42 7.55
CA VAL A 386 6.03 -16.02 7.57
C VAL A 386 7.40 -15.97 8.27
N SER A 387 8.46 -15.73 7.52
CA SER A 387 9.83 -15.84 8.00
C SER A 387 10.47 -14.48 8.32
N HIS A 388 10.11 -13.44 7.59
CA HIS A 388 10.70 -12.09 7.70
C HIS A 388 9.68 -10.99 7.40
N ALA A 389 10.10 -9.73 7.58
CA ALA A 389 9.21 -8.58 7.40
C ALA A 389 8.72 -8.42 5.95
N GLY A 390 9.48 -8.85 4.96
CA GLY A 390 9.05 -8.88 3.56
C GLY A 390 7.79 -9.72 3.36
N ASP A 391 7.75 -10.93 3.96
CA ASP A 391 6.56 -11.78 3.94
C ASP A 391 5.37 -11.09 4.60
N SER A 392 5.57 -10.44 5.76
CA SER A 392 4.49 -9.75 6.45
C SER A 392 3.95 -8.57 5.64
N GLN A 393 4.80 -7.82 4.96
CA GLN A 393 4.37 -6.72 4.09
C GLN A 393 3.60 -7.22 2.86
N ALA A 394 4.02 -8.33 2.25
CA ALA A 394 3.31 -8.98 1.15
C ALA A 394 1.92 -9.48 1.58
N LEU A 395 1.80 -10.09 2.75
CA LEU A 395 0.52 -10.58 3.29
C LEU A 395 -0.43 -9.44 3.69
N ILE A 396 0.10 -8.32 4.17
CA ILE A 396 -0.69 -7.12 4.42
C ILE A 396 -1.21 -6.56 3.08
N GLN A 397 -0.39 -6.55 2.03
CA GLN A 397 -0.79 -6.16 0.68
C GLN A 397 -1.90 -7.07 0.15
N LEU A 398 -1.70 -8.39 0.24
CA LEU A 398 -2.69 -9.37 -0.16
C LEU A 398 -4.05 -9.15 0.51
N LYS A 399 -4.04 -8.94 1.83
CA LYS A 399 -5.28 -8.67 2.56
C LYS A 399 -5.95 -7.39 2.08
N LYS A 400 -5.24 -6.26 2.14
CA LYS A 400 -5.83 -4.93 1.91
C LYS A 400 -6.25 -4.69 0.46
N GLU A 401 -5.42 -5.12 -0.49
CA GLU A 401 -5.61 -4.80 -1.91
C GLU A 401 -6.38 -5.86 -2.69
N TYR A 402 -6.41 -7.09 -2.20
CA TYR A 402 -7.09 -8.21 -2.86
C TYR A 402 -8.27 -8.74 -2.06
N CYS A 403 -8.02 -9.20 -0.82
CA CYS A 403 -9.07 -9.87 -0.06
C CYS A 403 -10.18 -8.91 0.39
N ASP A 404 -9.82 -7.78 1.02
CA ASP A 404 -10.79 -6.78 1.49
C ASP A 404 -11.56 -6.13 0.33
N LYS A 405 -10.96 -6.08 -0.85
CA LYS A 405 -11.56 -5.57 -2.10
C LYS A 405 -12.22 -6.66 -2.95
N LYS A 406 -12.31 -7.90 -2.45
CA LYS A 406 -12.89 -9.06 -3.14
C LYS A 406 -12.31 -9.33 -4.54
N LYS A 407 -11.04 -9.02 -4.77
CA LYS A 407 -10.35 -9.17 -6.05
C LYS A 407 -9.82 -10.60 -6.28
N CYS A 408 -10.60 -11.63 -5.98
CA CYS A 408 -10.18 -13.04 -6.10
C CYS A 408 -9.83 -13.43 -7.53
N LEU A 409 -10.50 -12.87 -8.53
CA LEU A 409 -10.23 -13.09 -9.95
C LEU A 409 -8.85 -12.55 -10.42
N TYR A 410 -8.23 -11.66 -9.64
CA TYR A 410 -6.91 -11.06 -9.92
C TYR A 410 -5.81 -11.60 -9.02
N CYS A 411 -6.15 -12.54 -8.13
CA CYS A 411 -5.24 -13.11 -7.13
C CYS A 411 -4.71 -14.46 -7.59
N ARG A 412 -3.40 -14.71 -7.47
CA ARG A 412 -2.83 -16.04 -7.82
C ARG A 412 -3.37 -17.18 -6.95
N ILE A 413 -3.64 -16.92 -5.66
CA ILE A 413 -4.29 -17.91 -4.80
C ILE A 413 -5.74 -18.13 -5.26
N GLY A 414 -6.44 -17.06 -5.61
CA GLY A 414 -7.77 -17.14 -6.22
C GLY A 414 -7.79 -17.95 -7.52
N TYR A 415 -6.79 -17.75 -8.38
CA TYR A 415 -6.64 -18.56 -9.61
C TYR A 415 -6.50 -20.05 -9.29
N GLU A 416 -5.61 -20.41 -8.35
CA GLU A 416 -5.45 -21.81 -7.95
C GLU A 416 -6.71 -22.40 -7.32
N TYR A 417 -7.51 -21.60 -6.63
CA TYR A 417 -8.79 -22.00 -6.08
C TYR A 417 -9.83 -22.27 -7.18
N LEU A 418 -9.95 -21.34 -8.12
CA LEU A 418 -10.99 -21.39 -9.15
C LEU A 418 -10.82 -22.56 -10.12
N LYS A 419 -9.56 -22.91 -10.44
CA LYS A 419 -9.30 -24.02 -11.40
C LYS A 419 -9.47 -25.42 -10.81
N ARG A 420 -9.77 -25.57 -9.51
CA ARG A 420 -10.03 -26.90 -8.91
C ARG A 420 -11.24 -27.54 -9.60
N LYS A 421 -11.08 -28.81 -9.92
CA LYS A 421 -12.16 -29.66 -10.41
C LYS A 421 -12.83 -30.43 -9.28
#